data_7295007f5b2a616af79d025fa6983c53
#
_entry.id   7295007f5b2a616af79d025fa6983c53
#
_cell.length_a   1.000
_cell.length_b   1.000
_cell.length_c   1.000
_cell.angle_alpha   90.00
_cell.angle_beta   90.00
_cell.angle_gamma   90.00
#
_symmetry.space_group_name_H-M   'P 1'
#
loop_
_entity.id
_entity.type
_entity.pdbx_description
1 polymer ?
#
loop_
_entity_poly.entity_id
_entity_poly.type
_entity_poly.pdbx_seq_one_letter_code
_entity_poly.pdbx_strand_id
1 'polypeptide(L)'
;PLRNLHEKVGIAARDEWLYDHINYEQEDGTYRQQFANTMRQIEDLVDDVPIYIWYADNADEQIGVRFILYLLREKTNDMYIINSTEQYEKYCVNKEQPIDYTSQMDSEVLKVLFEKNKETGPLSNEKRIQLETEWQVLSESKDMLRIWLDNEIKGMPEHYFDSFIMQTIEKIHKEQGTTEFINTGFVIGELLEQLNASVNIFFLEYRIRHLIYSGQLELKGIPKSMRHYSVRLR
;
A
#
# COMPACT_ATOMS: atom_id res chain seq x y z
N PRO A 1 7.77 -7.04 -2.96
CA PRO A 1 7.83 -8.45 -2.53
C PRO A 1 7.70 -8.59 -1.03
N LEU A 2 7.01 -9.66 -0.56
CA LEU A 2 6.80 -9.95 0.87
C LEU A 2 7.57 -11.20 1.33
N ARG A 3 8.19 -11.94 0.40
CA ARG A 3 8.80 -13.23 0.69
C ARG A 3 9.84 -13.12 1.80
N ASN A 4 9.62 -13.87 2.88
CA ASN A 4 10.48 -13.89 4.08
C ASN A 4 10.78 -12.50 4.66
N LEU A 5 9.87 -11.53 4.52
CA LEU A 5 10.08 -10.15 4.98
C LEU A 5 10.30 -10.05 6.51
N HIS A 6 9.92 -11.06 7.26
CA HIS A 6 10.21 -11.18 8.70
C HIS A 6 11.65 -11.63 9.00
N GLU A 7 12.46 -11.90 7.96
CA GLU A 7 13.86 -12.29 8.06
C GLU A 7 14.78 -11.29 7.36
N LYS A 8 16.04 -11.20 7.79
CA LYS A 8 17.04 -10.29 7.20
C LYS A 8 17.20 -10.48 5.69
N VAL A 9 17.13 -11.75 5.22
CA VAL A 9 17.25 -12.06 3.79
C VAL A 9 16.08 -11.53 2.99
N GLY A 10 14.86 -11.60 3.50
CA GLY A 10 13.68 -11.05 2.84
C GLY A 10 13.66 -9.53 2.85
N ILE A 11 14.11 -8.90 3.93
CA ILE A 11 14.29 -7.44 4.01
C ILE A 11 15.27 -6.97 2.93
N ALA A 12 16.44 -7.62 2.82
CA ALA A 12 17.45 -7.28 1.83
C ALA A 12 16.91 -7.45 0.38
N ALA A 13 16.23 -8.57 0.10
CA ALA A 13 15.64 -8.82 -1.22
C ALA A 13 14.54 -7.80 -1.58
N ARG A 14 13.73 -7.36 -0.58
CA ARG A 14 12.75 -6.30 -0.79
C ARG A 14 13.41 -4.97 -1.09
N ASP A 15 14.44 -4.59 -0.32
CA ASP A 15 15.19 -3.35 -0.52
C ASP A 15 15.81 -3.28 -1.92
N GLU A 16 16.45 -4.37 -2.37
CA GLU A 16 17.03 -4.49 -3.71
C GLU A 16 15.95 -4.33 -4.79
N TRP A 17 14.82 -5.04 -4.65
CA TRP A 17 13.72 -4.92 -5.60
C TRP A 17 13.16 -3.50 -5.66
N LEU A 18 12.94 -2.85 -4.51
CA LEU A 18 12.46 -1.47 -4.45
C LEU A 18 13.45 -0.49 -5.10
N TYR A 19 14.74 -0.67 -4.84
CA TYR A 19 15.79 0.14 -5.44
C TYR A 19 15.80 0.03 -6.97
N ASP A 20 15.67 -1.18 -7.52
CA ASP A 20 15.73 -1.43 -8.96
C ASP A 20 14.45 -1.00 -9.69
N HIS A 21 13.29 -1.03 -9.04
CA HIS A 21 12.01 -0.92 -9.73
C HIS A 21 11.21 0.33 -9.35
N ILE A 22 11.40 0.88 -8.17
CA ILE A 22 10.57 1.97 -7.66
C ILE A 22 11.36 3.27 -7.57
N ASN A 23 10.91 4.28 -8.31
CA ASN A 23 11.49 5.63 -8.25
C ASN A 23 10.87 6.42 -7.08
N TYR A 24 11.46 6.31 -5.89
CA TYR A 24 11.14 7.24 -4.82
C TYR A 24 11.86 8.58 -5.10
N GLU A 25 11.12 9.70 -5.03
CA GLU A 25 11.69 11.05 -5.15
C GLU A 25 12.62 11.42 -3.98
N GLN A 26 12.60 10.61 -2.92
CA GLN A 26 13.40 10.82 -1.72
C GLN A 26 14.81 10.24 -1.89
N GLU A 27 15.73 10.88 -1.21
CA GLU A 27 17.15 10.48 -1.20
C GLU A 27 17.33 8.99 -0.88
N ASP A 28 18.24 8.36 -1.61
CA ASP A 28 18.62 6.97 -1.43
C ASP A 28 18.91 6.63 0.04
N GLY A 29 18.23 5.61 0.54
CA GLY A 29 18.44 5.09 1.90
C GLY A 29 17.43 5.51 2.97
N THR A 30 16.65 6.56 2.78
CA THR A 30 15.67 7.03 3.80
C THR A 30 14.61 5.96 4.11
N TYR A 31 14.06 5.33 3.08
CA TYR A 31 13.06 4.26 3.26
C TYR A 31 13.64 3.04 4.01
N ARG A 32 14.82 2.58 3.59
CA ARG A 32 15.52 1.46 4.23
C ARG A 32 15.79 1.73 5.71
N GLN A 33 16.25 2.94 6.02
CA GLN A 33 16.52 3.34 7.40
C GLN A 33 15.24 3.44 8.23
N GLN A 34 14.18 4.00 7.68
CA GLN A 34 12.87 4.09 8.34
C GLN A 34 12.33 2.69 8.64
N PHE A 35 12.34 1.78 7.66
CA PHE A 35 11.91 0.41 7.86
C PHE A 35 12.72 -0.32 8.93
N ALA A 36 14.05 -0.21 8.89
CA ALA A 36 14.93 -0.82 9.90
C ALA A 36 14.72 -0.22 11.30
N ASN A 37 14.42 1.08 11.41
CA ASN A 37 14.09 1.73 12.68
C ASN A 37 12.74 1.22 13.21
N THR A 38 11.72 1.12 12.35
CA THR A 38 10.41 0.57 12.72
C THR A 38 10.51 -0.87 13.22
N MET A 39 11.29 -1.71 12.54
CA MET A 39 11.52 -3.09 12.99
C MET A 39 12.14 -3.15 14.39
N ARG A 40 13.16 -2.31 14.66
CA ARG A 40 13.75 -2.21 16.00
C ARG A 40 12.77 -1.72 17.05
N GLN A 41 11.96 -0.69 16.73
CA GLN A 41 10.94 -0.20 17.65
C GLN A 41 9.92 -1.27 18.02
N ILE A 42 9.54 -2.14 17.07
CA ILE A 42 8.65 -3.28 17.32
C ILE A 42 9.33 -4.34 18.23
N GLU A 43 10.60 -4.64 17.98
CA GLU A 43 11.39 -5.55 18.81
C GLU A 43 11.54 -5.04 20.26
N ASP A 44 11.75 -3.73 20.43
CA ASP A 44 11.99 -3.06 21.71
C ASP A 44 10.70 -2.77 22.51
N LEU A 45 9.52 -3.17 22.01
CA LEU A 45 8.27 -2.99 22.76
C LEU A 45 8.34 -3.68 24.12
N VAL A 46 8.06 -2.90 25.17
CA VAL A 46 8.05 -3.42 26.55
C VAL A 46 6.83 -4.31 26.80
N ASP A 47 6.99 -5.26 27.70
CA ASP A 47 5.90 -6.12 28.15
C ASP A 47 4.89 -5.31 29.01
N ASP A 48 3.71 -5.87 29.24
CA ASP A 48 2.65 -5.33 30.11
C ASP A 48 2.05 -3.96 29.72
N VAL A 49 2.26 -3.51 28.47
CA VAL A 49 1.55 -2.34 27.91
C VAL A 49 0.59 -2.78 26.80
N PRO A 50 -0.62 -2.17 26.69
CA PRO A 50 -1.52 -2.48 25.59
C PRO A 50 -0.96 -1.96 24.25
N ILE A 51 -1.10 -2.77 23.20
CA ILE A 51 -0.67 -2.43 21.84
C ILE A 51 -1.91 -2.21 20.98
N TYR A 52 -2.05 -1.01 20.41
CA TYR A 52 -3.13 -0.67 19.49
C TYR A 52 -2.60 -0.61 18.06
N ILE A 53 -3.14 -1.45 17.18
CA ILE A 53 -2.77 -1.52 15.77
C ILE A 53 -3.94 -0.99 14.94
N TRP A 54 -3.70 0.09 14.21
CA TRP A 54 -4.67 0.68 13.30
C TRP A 54 -4.44 0.18 11.89
N TYR A 55 -5.50 -0.06 11.16
CA TYR A 55 -5.45 -0.46 9.76
C TYR A 55 -6.75 -0.06 9.04
N ALA A 56 -6.68 0.11 7.73
CA ALA A 56 -7.82 0.43 6.86
C ALA A 56 -8.07 -0.69 5.85
N ASP A 57 -9.15 -0.56 5.08
CA ASP A 57 -9.55 -1.53 4.05
C ASP A 57 -8.80 -1.30 2.74
N ASN A 58 -7.48 -1.43 2.80
CA ASN A 58 -6.57 -1.45 1.66
C ASN A 58 -5.53 -2.56 1.82
N ALA A 59 -4.92 -2.99 0.70
CA ALA A 59 -3.99 -4.12 0.73
C ALA A 59 -2.76 -3.88 1.61
N ASP A 60 -2.21 -2.66 1.61
CA ASP A 60 -0.98 -2.36 2.34
C ASP A 60 -1.18 -2.45 3.86
N GLU A 61 -2.24 -1.83 4.39
CA GLU A 61 -2.52 -1.84 5.83
C GLU A 61 -3.07 -3.19 6.31
N GLN A 62 -3.85 -3.88 5.48
CA GLN A 62 -4.30 -5.26 5.76
C GLN A 62 -3.13 -6.25 5.81
N ILE A 63 -2.12 -6.10 4.96
CA ILE A 63 -0.87 -6.85 5.03
C ILE A 63 -0.07 -6.42 6.27
N GLY A 64 -0.02 -5.12 6.53
CA GLY A 64 0.71 -4.53 7.65
C GLY A 64 0.26 -5.08 9.01
N VAL A 65 -1.05 -5.15 9.28
CA VAL A 65 -1.56 -5.68 10.55
C VAL A 65 -1.18 -7.15 10.75
N ARG A 66 -1.24 -7.98 9.69
CA ARG A 66 -0.83 -9.39 9.74
C ARG A 66 0.67 -9.54 10.00
N PHE A 67 1.47 -8.70 9.35
CA PHE A 67 2.92 -8.68 9.54
C PHE A 67 3.31 -8.29 10.96
N ILE A 68 2.72 -7.21 11.49
CA ILE A 68 3.00 -6.75 12.86
C ILE A 68 2.60 -7.80 13.89
N LEU A 69 1.41 -8.41 13.77
CA LEU A 69 0.98 -9.48 14.68
C LEU A 69 1.94 -10.68 14.62
N TYR A 70 2.40 -11.07 13.45
CA TYR A 70 3.39 -12.14 13.31
C TYR A 70 4.73 -11.79 13.97
N LEU A 71 5.21 -10.55 13.85
CA LEU A 71 6.42 -10.11 14.55
C LEU A 71 6.27 -10.14 16.07
N LEU A 72 5.07 -9.83 16.55
CA LEU A 72 4.73 -9.79 17.98
C LEU A 72 4.24 -11.14 18.54
N ARG A 73 4.28 -12.24 17.77
CA ARG A 73 3.68 -13.52 18.16
C ARG A 73 4.18 -14.09 19.49
N GLU A 74 5.42 -13.77 19.86
CA GLU A 74 6.02 -14.21 21.15
C GLU A 74 5.76 -13.22 22.31
N LYS A 75 5.15 -12.06 22.02
CA LYS A 75 4.82 -11.05 23.04
C LYS A 75 3.50 -11.40 23.72
N THR A 76 3.45 -11.16 25.03
CA THR A 76 2.29 -11.44 25.90
C THR A 76 1.34 -10.25 26.07
N ASN A 77 1.68 -9.12 25.45
CA ASN A 77 0.89 -7.89 25.51
C ASN A 77 -0.56 -8.09 25.03
N ASP A 78 -1.49 -7.43 25.68
CA ASP A 78 -2.85 -7.28 25.17
C ASP A 78 -2.82 -6.47 23.86
N MET A 79 -3.31 -7.06 22.79
CA MET A 79 -3.32 -6.45 21.45
C MET A 79 -4.74 -6.06 21.06
N TYR A 80 -4.88 -4.87 20.52
CA TYR A 80 -6.12 -4.30 20.02
C TYR A 80 -5.94 -3.93 18.56
N ILE A 81 -6.88 -4.32 17.72
CA ILE A 81 -6.89 -3.93 16.30
C ILE A 81 -8.08 -3.04 16.02
N ILE A 82 -7.86 -1.94 15.31
CA ILE A 82 -8.89 -0.96 14.97
C ILE A 82 -8.91 -0.79 13.46
N ASN A 83 -10.00 -1.25 12.82
CA ASN A 83 -10.24 -0.98 11.41
C ASN A 83 -10.75 0.45 11.25
N SER A 84 -9.90 1.34 10.80
CA SER A 84 -10.21 2.76 10.66
C SER A 84 -11.29 3.04 9.61
N THR A 85 -11.34 2.29 8.50
CA THR A 85 -12.41 2.42 7.50
C THR A 85 -13.77 2.09 8.11
N GLU A 86 -13.89 0.93 8.73
CA GLU A 86 -15.12 0.47 9.36
C GLU A 86 -15.57 1.43 10.48
N GLN A 87 -14.65 1.85 11.35
CA GLN A 87 -14.97 2.73 12.47
C GLN A 87 -15.33 4.15 11.99
N TYR A 88 -14.67 4.66 10.94
CA TYR A 88 -15.04 5.92 10.33
C TYR A 88 -16.44 5.86 9.74
N GLU A 89 -16.76 4.80 9.04
CA GLU A 89 -18.10 4.58 8.50
C GLU A 89 -19.18 4.52 9.57
N LYS A 90 -18.87 3.94 10.69
CA LYS A 90 -19.82 3.75 11.80
C LYS A 90 -20.08 5.02 12.60
N TYR A 91 -19.06 5.83 12.84
CA TYR A 91 -19.12 6.92 13.80
C TYR A 91 -19.05 8.33 13.23
N CYS A 92 -18.58 8.50 11.99
CA CYS A 92 -18.49 9.81 11.35
C CYS A 92 -19.72 10.10 10.48
N VAL A 93 -20.48 11.13 10.85
CA VAL A 93 -21.80 11.45 10.25
C VAL A 93 -21.67 12.21 8.91
N ASN A 94 -20.63 13.04 8.77
CA ASN A 94 -20.39 13.84 7.56
C ASN A 94 -19.30 13.21 6.72
N LYS A 95 -19.67 12.20 5.93
CA LYS A 95 -18.75 11.49 5.03
C LYS A 95 -18.61 12.30 3.73
N GLU A 96 -17.61 13.15 3.67
CA GLU A 96 -17.31 13.87 2.42
C GLU A 96 -16.63 12.97 1.39
N GLN A 97 -15.82 12.02 1.84
CA GLN A 97 -15.13 11.04 0.98
C GLN A 97 -14.89 9.70 1.72
N PRO A 98 -14.82 8.57 1.01
CA PRO A 98 -14.38 7.31 1.60
C PRO A 98 -12.94 7.43 2.10
N ILE A 99 -12.62 6.72 3.17
CA ILE A 99 -11.27 6.66 3.74
C ILE A 99 -10.62 5.35 3.29
N ASP A 100 -9.59 5.46 2.47
CA ASP A 100 -8.83 4.32 1.98
C ASP A 100 -7.63 3.99 2.87
N TYR A 101 -7.05 4.99 3.55
CA TYR A 101 -5.88 4.85 4.43
C TYR A 101 -6.12 5.51 5.77
N THR A 102 -5.64 4.89 6.84
CA THR A 102 -5.68 5.46 8.20
C THR A 102 -5.02 6.84 8.25
N SER A 103 -3.97 7.06 7.46
CA SER A 103 -3.25 8.34 7.39
C SER A 103 -4.04 9.50 6.77
N GLN A 104 -5.19 9.24 6.15
CA GLN A 104 -6.08 10.29 5.63
C GLN A 104 -6.95 10.93 6.73
N MET A 105 -7.01 10.31 7.90
CA MET A 105 -7.76 10.83 9.04
C MET A 105 -6.95 11.87 9.80
N ASP A 106 -7.57 12.95 10.18
CA ASP A 106 -6.96 13.91 11.10
C ASP A 106 -6.91 13.39 12.55
N SER A 107 -6.12 14.04 13.40
CA SER A 107 -5.91 13.63 14.77
C SER A 107 -7.15 13.67 15.64
N GLU A 108 -8.10 14.56 15.36
CA GLU A 108 -9.35 14.68 16.11
C GLU A 108 -10.27 13.49 15.80
N VAL A 109 -10.38 13.09 14.53
CA VAL A 109 -11.12 11.88 14.12
C VAL A 109 -10.51 10.65 14.78
N LEU A 110 -9.18 10.45 14.66
CA LEU A 110 -8.49 9.32 15.28
C LEU A 110 -8.74 9.26 16.79
N LYS A 111 -8.72 10.40 17.48
CA LYS A 111 -9.01 10.49 18.92
C LYS A 111 -10.44 10.04 19.23
N VAL A 112 -11.42 10.51 18.47
CA VAL A 112 -12.83 10.10 18.65
C VAL A 112 -12.98 8.59 18.45
N LEU A 113 -12.39 8.04 17.40
CA LEU A 113 -12.45 6.62 17.11
C LEU A 113 -11.73 5.79 18.18
N PHE A 114 -10.60 6.26 18.70
CA PHE A 114 -9.91 5.63 19.82
C PHE A 114 -10.79 5.57 21.07
N GLU A 115 -11.40 6.69 21.48
CA GLU A 115 -12.30 6.75 22.64
C GLU A 115 -13.51 5.79 22.51
N LYS A 116 -13.99 5.55 21.28
CA LYS A 116 -15.06 4.59 21.01
C LYS A 116 -14.61 3.12 21.08
N ASN A 117 -13.33 2.87 20.83
CA ASN A 117 -12.80 1.50 20.76
C ASN A 117 -11.95 1.09 21.97
N LYS A 118 -11.55 2.01 22.85
CA LYS A 118 -10.68 1.68 23.99
C LYS A 118 -11.27 0.69 25.00
N GLU A 119 -12.61 0.56 25.02
CA GLU A 119 -13.33 -0.37 25.91
C GLU A 119 -13.65 -1.70 25.22
N THR A 120 -13.29 -1.86 23.92
CA THR A 120 -13.37 -3.17 23.26
C THR A 120 -12.34 -4.10 23.90
N GLY A 121 -12.68 -5.36 24.09
CA GLY A 121 -11.72 -6.34 24.61
C GLY A 121 -10.51 -6.52 23.68
N PRO A 122 -9.41 -7.07 24.19
CA PRO A 122 -8.25 -7.39 23.37
C PRO A 122 -8.59 -8.41 22.28
N LEU A 123 -7.77 -8.45 21.25
CA LEU A 123 -7.86 -9.41 20.15
C LEU A 123 -7.87 -10.84 20.70
N SER A 124 -8.86 -11.64 20.34
CA SER A 124 -8.90 -13.04 20.77
C SER A 124 -7.71 -13.84 20.24
N ASN A 125 -7.26 -14.83 21.01
CA ASN A 125 -6.14 -15.69 20.58
C ASN A 125 -6.44 -16.40 19.24
N GLU A 126 -7.67 -16.80 18.99
CA GLU A 126 -8.08 -17.43 17.74
C GLU A 126 -7.89 -16.49 16.56
N LYS A 127 -8.34 -15.24 16.69
CA LYS A 127 -8.21 -14.23 15.63
C LYS A 127 -6.75 -13.83 15.42
N ARG A 128 -5.97 -13.75 16.50
CA ARG A 128 -4.54 -13.49 16.45
C ARG A 128 -3.81 -14.58 15.66
N ILE A 129 -3.99 -15.86 16.01
CA ILE A 129 -3.39 -17.00 15.32
C ILE A 129 -3.84 -17.05 13.84
N GLN A 130 -5.10 -16.74 13.56
CA GLN A 130 -5.59 -16.65 12.19
C GLN A 130 -4.77 -15.63 11.37
N LEU A 131 -4.63 -14.39 11.86
CA LEU A 131 -3.92 -13.32 11.15
C LEU A 131 -2.41 -13.61 11.02
N GLU A 132 -1.79 -14.22 12.02
CA GLU A 132 -0.41 -14.69 11.98
C GLU A 132 -0.21 -15.77 10.90
N THR A 133 -1.15 -16.72 10.79
CA THR A 133 -1.15 -17.78 9.77
C THR A 133 -1.36 -17.19 8.37
N GLU A 134 -2.25 -16.23 8.22
CA GLU A 134 -2.46 -15.51 6.96
C GLU A 134 -1.18 -14.78 6.52
N TRP A 135 -0.41 -14.19 7.46
CA TRP A 135 0.90 -13.64 7.13
C TRP A 135 1.86 -14.69 6.59
N GLN A 136 1.94 -15.88 7.19
CA GLN A 136 2.82 -16.93 6.70
C GLN A 136 2.53 -17.26 5.24
N VAL A 137 1.25 -17.44 4.88
CA VAL A 137 0.82 -17.69 3.50
C VAL A 137 1.23 -16.55 2.57
N LEU A 138 0.99 -15.30 2.98
CA LEU A 138 1.36 -14.11 2.20
C LEU A 138 2.89 -14.01 2.01
N SER A 139 3.66 -14.35 3.03
CA SER A 139 5.13 -14.28 3.00
C SER A 139 5.78 -15.37 2.14
N GLU A 140 5.08 -16.46 1.85
CA GLU A 140 5.55 -17.53 0.94
C GLU A 140 5.18 -17.25 -0.52
N SER A 141 4.20 -16.37 -0.76
CA SER A 141 3.71 -16.04 -2.09
C SER A 141 4.75 -15.25 -2.89
N LYS A 142 4.80 -15.50 -4.19
CA LYS A 142 5.69 -14.81 -5.14
C LYS A 142 5.05 -13.56 -5.76
N ASP A 143 3.83 -13.23 -5.37
CA ASP A 143 3.13 -12.10 -5.96
C ASP A 143 3.86 -10.78 -5.68
N MET A 144 3.97 -9.95 -6.68
CA MET A 144 4.52 -8.60 -6.56
C MET A 144 3.44 -7.55 -6.32
N LEU A 145 2.26 -7.77 -6.86
CA LEU A 145 1.09 -6.92 -6.70
C LEU A 145 0.03 -7.63 -5.84
N ARG A 146 -0.53 -6.91 -4.89
CA ARG A 146 -1.72 -7.33 -4.13
C ARG A 146 -2.70 -6.19 -4.08
N ILE A 147 -3.98 -6.54 -4.16
CA ILE A 147 -5.10 -5.60 -4.03
C ILE A 147 -6.04 -6.08 -2.92
N TRP A 148 -6.78 -5.14 -2.33
CA TRP A 148 -7.90 -5.43 -1.43
C TRP A 148 -9.17 -5.48 -2.27
N LEU A 149 -9.81 -6.63 -2.31
CA LEU A 149 -11.02 -6.84 -3.12
C LEU A 149 -11.91 -7.88 -2.45
N ASP A 150 -13.20 -7.58 -2.32
CA ASP A 150 -14.18 -8.47 -1.66
C ASP A 150 -13.80 -8.85 -0.22
N ASN A 151 -13.22 -7.93 0.53
CA ASN A 151 -12.70 -8.11 1.89
C ASN A 151 -11.57 -9.17 1.99
N GLU A 152 -10.80 -9.33 0.92
CA GLU A 152 -9.67 -10.25 0.85
C GLU A 152 -8.43 -9.60 0.21
N ILE A 153 -7.26 -10.04 0.65
CA ILE A 153 -5.99 -9.71 -0.02
C ILE A 153 -5.82 -10.67 -1.19
N LYS A 154 -5.91 -10.16 -2.42
CA LYS A 154 -5.75 -10.95 -3.65
C LYS A 154 -4.42 -10.66 -4.32
N GLY A 155 -3.62 -11.70 -4.57
CA GLY A 155 -2.44 -11.62 -5.42
C GLY A 155 -2.85 -11.44 -6.88
N MET A 156 -2.25 -10.47 -7.55
CA MET A 156 -2.53 -10.17 -8.95
C MET A 156 -1.27 -10.29 -9.80
N PRO A 157 -1.41 -10.62 -11.09
CA PRO A 157 -0.29 -10.54 -12.02
C PRO A 157 0.31 -9.14 -12.01
N GLU A 158 1.62 -9.03 -12.12
CA GLU A 158 2.32 -7.75 -12.09
C GLU A 158 1.83 -6.76 -13.15
N HIS A 159 1.40 -7.25 -14.31
CA HIS A 159 0.87 -6.47 -15.43
C HIS A 159 -0.64 -6.19 -15.33
N TYR A 160 -1.27 -6.45 -14.20
CA TYR A 160 -2.72 -6.31 -14.02
C TYR A 160 -3.26 -4.93 -14.42
N PHE A 161 -2.51 -3.88 -14.13
CA PHE A 161 -2.91 -2.49 -14.44
C PHE A 161 -2.52 -2.01 -15.84
N ASP A 162 -1.76 -2.77 -16.62
CA ASP A 162 -1.24 -2.33 -17.92
C ASP A 162 -2.35 -1.94 -18.90
N SER A 163 -3.41 -2.76 -18.98
CA SER A 163 -4.55 -2.47 -19.84
C SER A 163 -5.33 -1.22 -19.39
N PHE A 164 -5.44 -0.98 -18.10
CA PHE A 164 -6.09 0.22 -17.56
C PHE A 164 -5.26 1.47 -17.86
N ILE A 165 -3.93 1.40 -17.73
CA ILE A 165 -3.01 2.48 -18.10
C ILE A 165 -3.18 2.85 -19.57
N MET A 166 -3.16 1.86 -20.47
CA MET A 166 -3.31 2.08 -21.91
C MET A 166 -4.67 2.70 -22.26
N GLN A 167 -5.76 2.19 -21.69
CA GLN A 167 -7.12 2.71 -21.89
C GLN A 167 -7.27 4.14 -21.35
N THR A 168 -6.64 4.47 -20.22
CA THR A 168 -6.65 5.82 -19.65
C THR A 168 -5.96 6.80 -20.60
N ILE A 169 -4.79 6.47 -21.14
CA ILE A 169 -4.08 7.32 -22.11
C ILE A 169 -4.94 7.50 -23.37
N GLU A 170 -5.55 6.43 -23.87
CA GLU A 170 -6.43 6.48 -25.05
C GLU A 170 -7.64 7.40 -24.80
N LYS A 171 -8.26 7.30 -23.63
CA LYS A 171 -9.38 8.17 -23.21
C LYS A 171 -8.97 9.63 -23.21
N ILE A 172 -7.84 9.97 -22.56
CA ILE A 172 -7.33 11.34 -22.49
C ILE A 172 -7.07 11.88 -23.91
N HIS A 173 -6.42 11.11 -24.78
CA HIS A 173 -6.20 11.50 -26.18
C HIS A 173 -7.50 11.81 -26.92
N LYS A 174 -8.53 10.99 -26.75
CA LYS A 174 -9.85 11.19 -27.35
C LYS A 174 -10.54 12.45 -26.83
N GLU A 175 -10.49 12.71 -25.54
CA GLU A 175 -11.11 13.87 -24.89
C GLU A 175 -10.42 15.17 -25.29
N GLN A 176 -9.09 15.16 -25.44
CA GLN A 176 -8.31 16.32 -25.86
C GLN A 176 -8.27 16.51 -27.40
N GLY A 177 -8.72 15.54 -28.16
CA GLY A 177 -8.66 15.56 -29.62
C GLY A 177 -7.25 15.61 -30.18
N THR A 178 -6.26 15.03 -29.48
CA THR A 178 -4.84 15.05 -29.84
C THR A 178 -4.17 13.74 -29.43
N THR A 179 -3.03 13.44 -30.03
CA THR A 179 -2.13 12.33 -29.65
C THR A 179 -0.79 12.83 -29.10
N GLU A 180 -0.78 14.03 -28.56
CA GLU A 180 0.41 14.63 -27.97
C GLU A 180 0.81 13.93 -26.65
N PHE A 181 2.03 14.17 -26.21
CA PHE A 181 2.55 13.61 -24.98
C PHE A 181 1.81 14.15 -23.75
N ILE A 182 1.34 13.25 -22.88
CA ILE A 182 0.63 13.54 -21.64
C ILE A 182 1.59 13.35 -20.45
N ASN A 183 1.59 14.28 -19.49
CA ASN A 183 2.39 14.14 -18.27
C ASN A 183 2.01 12.86 -17.51
N THR A 184 3.00 12.08 -17.11
CA THR A 184 2.79 10.77 -16.44
C THR A 184 2.04 10.89 -15.13
N GLY A 185 2.32 11.93 -14.34
CA GLY A 185 1.58 12.19 -13.10
C GLY A 185 0.09 12.44 -13.33
N PHE A 186 -0.26 13.13 -14.44
CA PHE A 186 -1.66 13.33 -14.83
C PHE A 186 -2.33 12.01 -15.24
N VAL A 187 -1.64 11.17 -16.03
CA VAL A 187 -2.15 9.84 -16.39
C VAL A 187 -2.45 9.00 -15.14
N ILE A 188 -1.54 9.01 -14.16
CA ILE A 188 -1.72 8.28 -12.89
C ILE A 188 -2.91 8.84 -12.11
N GLY A 189 -3.08 10.16 -12.04
CA GLY A 189 -4.22 10.79 -11.37
C GLY A 189 -5.55 10.35 -11.98
N GLU A 190 -5.69 10.46 -13.30
CA GLU A 190 -6.88 10.01 -14.04
C GLU A 190 -7.16 8.50 -13.87
N LEU A 191 -6.09 7.70 -13.82
CA LEU A 191 -6.22 6.26 -13.59
C LEU A 191 -6.75 5.96 -12.18
N LEU A 192 -6.23 6.62 -11.15
CA LEU A 192 -6.69 6.44 -9.77
C LEU A 192 -8.16 6.80 -9.59
N GLU A 193 -8.63 7.87 -10.23
CA GLU A 193 -10.06 8.26 -10.21
C GLU A 193 -10.95 7.18 -10.83
N GLN A 194 -10.44 6.45 -11.84
CA GLN A 194 -11.20 5.40 -12.53
C GLN A 194 -11.20 4.06 -11.78
N LEU A 195 -10.09 3.74 -11.09
CA LEU A 195 -9.91 2.42 -10.48
C LEU A 195 -10.80 2.19 -9.25
N ASN A 196 -11.25 3.25 -8.58
CA ASN A 196 -11.96 3.17 -7.30
C ASN A 196 -11.31 2.16 -6.33
N ALA A 197 -9.97 2.10 -6.35
CA ALA A 197 -9.15 1.17 -5.56
C ALA A 197 -7.88 1.86 -5.10
N SER A 198 -7.47 1.56 -3.88
CA SER A 198 -6.22 2.05 -3.31
C SER A 198 -5.03 1.32 -3.92
N VAL A 199 -4.32 1.98 -4.82
CA VAL A 199 -3.13 1.46 -5.50
C VAL A 199 -1.95 2.39 -5.29
N ASN A 200 -0.79 1.80 -5.02
CA ASN A 200 0.45 2.56 -4.85
C ASN A 200 0.85 3.26 -6.15
N ILE A 201 0.90 4.59 -6.14
CA ILE A 201 1.22 5.43 -7.31
C ILE A 201 2.60 5.11 -7.91
N PHE A 202 3.57 4.75 -7.09
CA PHE A 202 4.92 4.39 -7.55
C PHE A 202 4.94 3.02 -8.25
N PHE A 203 4.03 2.12 -7.88
CA PHE A 203 3.85 0.87 -8.62
C PHE A 203 3.25 1.13 -10.01
N LEU A 204 2.26 2.01 -10.12
CA LEU A 204 1.70 2.43 -11.42
C LEU A 204 2.76 3.10 -12.29
N GLU A 205 3.61 3.98 -11.72
CA GLU A 205 4.73 4.61 -12.41
C GLU A 205 5.75 3.57 -12.90
N TYR A 206 6.07 2.57 -12.08
CA TYR A 206 6.90 1.44 -12.49
C TYR A 206 6.31 0.70 -13.69
N ARG A 207 5.00 0.42 -13.72
CA ARG A 207 4.34 -0.22 -14.85
C ARG A 207 4.37 0.65 -16.11
N ILE A 208 4.17 1.95 -15.99
CA ILE A 208 4.29 2.88 -17.13
C ILE A 208 5.70 2.82 -17.72
N ARG A 209 6.76 2.84 -16.90
CA ARG A 209 8.14 2.68 -17.38
C ARG A 209 8.35 1.33 -18.09
N HIS A 210 7.77 0.26 -17.56
CA HIS A 210 7.81 -1.05 -18.21
C HIS A 210 7.16 -1.02 -19.60
N LEU A 211 6.00 -0.37 -19.74
CA LEU A 211 5.31 -0.19 -21.03
C LEU A 211 6.13 0.64 -22.02
N ILE A 212 6.88 1.64 -21.55
CA ILE A 212 7.85 2.40 -22.37
C ILE A 212 8.97 1.49 -22.86
N TYR A 213 9.64 0.76 -21.96
CA TYR A 213 10.78 -0.09 -22.31
C TYR A 213 10.38 -1.29 -23.17
N SER A 214 9.14 -1.77 -23.06
CA SER A 214 8.58 -2.80 -23.96
C SER A 214 8.07 -2.23 -25.30
N GLY A 215 8.18 -0.91 -25.53
CA GLY A 215 7.83 -0.26 -26.79
C GLY A 215 6.34 -0.08 -27.04
N GLN A 216 5.49 -0.21 -26.02
CA GLN A 216 4.03 0.04 -26.10
C GLN A 216 3.70 1.52 -25.93
N LEU A 217 4.51 2.25 -25.17
CA LEU A 217 4.41 3.70 -25.01
C LEU A 217 5.66 4.39 -25.54
N GLU A 218 5.50 5.63 -26.00
CA GLU A 218 6.59 6.54 -26.29
C GLU A 218 6.87 7.48 -25.12
N LEU A 219 8.13 7.83 -24.94
CA LEU A 219 8.63 8.66 -23.85
C LEU A 219 9.09 10.03 -24.36
N LYS A 220 8.75 11.08 -23.61
CA LYS A 220 9.35 12.42 -23.75
C LYS A 220 9.79 12.92 -22.39
N GLY A 221 11.06 13.21 -22.21
CA GLY A 221 11.66 13.64 -20.94
C GLY A 221 12.55 12.58 -20.31
N ILE A 222 12.81 12.68 -19.02
CA ILE A 222 13.69 11.78 -18.26
C ILE A 222 12.84 11.04 -17.22
N PRO A 223 12.76 9.72 -17.25
CA PRO A 223 11.92 8.93 -16.34
C PRO A 223 12.54 8.82 -14.93
N LYS A 224 12.89 9.97 -14.34
CA LYS A 224 13.39 10.09 -12.98
C LYS A 224 12.28 9.98 -11.96
N SER A 225 11.14 10.59 -12.22
CA SER A 225 9.90 10.42 -11.50
C SER A 225 8.73 10.79 -12.42
N MET A 226 7.50 10.41 -12.05
CA MET A 226 6.27 10.67 -12.81
C MET A 226 6.04 12.14 -13.18
N ARG A 227 6.70 13.08 -12.50
CA ARG A 227 6.60 14.53 -12.76
C ARG A 227 7.51 15.01 -13.89
N HIS A 228 8.55 14.22 -14.24
CA HIS A 228 9.64 14.67 -15.11
C HIS A 228 9.56 14.10 -16.53
N TYR A 229 8.54 13.33 -16.84
CA TYR A 229 8.36 12.80 -18.18
C TYR A 229 6.89 12.68 -18.57
N SER A 230 6.69 12.56 -19.86
CA SER A 230 5.37 12.41 -20.48
C SER A 230 5.36 11.18 -21.38
N VAL A 231 4.19 10.62 -21.59
CA VAL A 231 3.96 9.42 -22.38
C VAL A 231 2.87 9.62 -23.42
N ARG A 232 2.90 8.82 -24.48
CA ARG A 232 1.79 8.67 -25.41
C ARG A 232 1.72 7.24 -25.94
N LEU A 233 0.60 6.86 -26.51
CA LEU A 233 0.46 5.62 -27.25
C LEU A 233 1.38 5.64 -28.48
N ARG A 234 1.97 4.50 -28.79
CA ARG A 234 2.79 4.32 -29.97
C ARG A 234 1.94 4.11 -31.23
#